data_4cb0159f8d55b8ef48c646b28129dfd5
#
_entry.id   4cb0159f8d55b8ef48c646b28129dfd5
#
_cell.length_a   1.000
_cell.length_b   1.000
_cell.length_c   1.000
_cell.angle_alpha   90.00
_cell.angle_beta   90.00
_cell.angle_gamma   90.00
#
_symmetry.space_group_name_H-M   'P 1'
#
loop_
_entity.id
_entity.type
_entity.pdbx_description
1 polymer ?
#
loop_
_entity_poly.entity_id
_entity_poly.type
_entity_poly.pdbx_seq_one_letter_code
_entity_poly.pdbx_strand_id
1 'polypeptide(L)'
;SVTSYWRNRQKGTDSTGSSSTEYNPVDAITSINLTATQYQQNTSPVGTTGTQIQSLPSSSIYQTNSAATSHYLVETDVRFTNMRQWLGSDYITQYLALDPNVTQKRLGDGFYEQKLIREQVAELTGRRFLADYTSDEQEYKALMTSGITFGQQYNLRPGIALTAEQIAQLTSDIVWLVEQTVTLPDGSSQKVLVPQLYVKTQPGDLDGSGALLSGKDVNINLSGDLTNSGTIAGRKVVSLTADNVNNLGGRLQGEDMRLSSLTDLNNVGGGISAVSSLSVTAGRDLNIQTTTRSSANLQNSHTGIDRVAGLYVSGSTGTLIASAGHDLNIVAGVVGNAGTGTTSLIAGNNLSLGTVKTEQSNTIVWDANNRRSDSTSADAGSTVQGGGSLSLQAGQAVNATEANVQAVGALEVHAKDIQLQAGQAAQSVDEAHQHVSKGFLSKTTTTTRDTLD
;
A
#
# COMPACT_ATOMS: atom_id res chain seq x y z
N SER A 1 21.06 5.25 13.51
CA SER A 1 21.28 4.14 12.57
C SER A 1 19.94 3.62 12.06
N VAL A 2 19.90 3.03 10.89
CA VAL A 2 18.68 2.46 10.26
C VAL A 2 18.03 1.45 11.18
N THR A 3 18.82 0.66 11.85
CA THR A 3 18.35 -0.35 12.81
C THR A 3 17.69 0.27 14.04
N SER A 4 18.15 1.42 14.49
CA SER A 4 17.52 2.13 15.61
C SER A 4 16.18 2.74 15.23
N TYR A 5 16.03 3.20 13.96
CA TYR A 5 14.77 3.68 13.44
C TYR A 5 13.69 2.58 13.39
N TRP A 6 14.03 1.43 12.84
CA TRP A 6 13.12 0.29 12.79
C TRP A 6 12.71 -0.19 14.19
N ARG A 7 13.69 -0.27 15.09
CA ARG A 7 13.42 -0.62 16.49
C ARG A 7 12.53 0.38 17.19
N ASN A 8 12.75 1.66 16.98
CA ASN A 8 11.91 2.68 17.61
C ASN A 8 10.47 2.62 17.11
N ARG A 9 10.23 2.22 15.88
CA ARG A 9 8.87 1.97 15.38
C ARG A 9 8.24 0.69 15.95
N GLN A 10 9.02 -0.34 16.18
CA GLN A 10 8.54 -1.54 16.87
C GLN A 10 8.39 -1.32 18.38
N LYS A 11 9.28 -0.51 18.99
CA LYS A 11 9.26 -0.20 20.42
C LYS A 11 8.17 0.78 20.86
N GLY A 12 7.43 1.35 19.96
CA GLY A 12 6.27 2.20 20.33
C GLY A 12 5.22 1.48 21.18
N THR A 13 5.43 0.21 21.45
CA THR A 13 4.58 -0.64 22.30
C THR A 13 5.32 -1.32 23.44
N ASP A 14 6.66 -1.15 23.57
CA ASP A 14 7.41 -1.85 24.62
C ASP A 14 8.07 -0.84 25.57
N SER A 15 7.46 -0.68 26.75
CA SER A 15 7.91 0.22 27.81
C SER A 15 8.99 -0.40 28.70
N THR A 16 9.48 -1.59 28.40
CA THR A 16 10.52 -2.24 29.19
C THR A 16 11.88 -2.03 28.53
N GLY A 17 12.69 -1.22 29.15
CA GLY A 17 14.06 -0.91 28.73
C GLY A 17 15.02 -2.10 28.84
N SER A 18 14.76 -3.16 28.12
CA SER A 18 15.72 -4.24 27.92
C SER A 18 16.66 -3.84 26.79
N SER A 19 17.91 -3.59 27.13
CA SER A 19 19.01 -3.50 26.16
C SER A 19 19.23 -4.87 25.55
N SER A 20 18.45 -5.22 24.54
CA SER A 20 18.83 -6.34 23.68
C SER A 20 20.17 -5.99 23.01
N THR A 21 21.08 -6.92 22.97
CA THR A 21 22.31 -6.84 22.16
C THR A 21 21.92 -6.43 20.77
N GLU A 22 22.31 -5.22 20.42
CA GLU A 22 21.89 -4.60 19.20
C GLU A 22 22.53 -5.30 18.00
N TYR A 23 21.70 -6.04 17.29
CA TYR A 23 22.07 -6.47 15.95
C TYR A 23 22.12 -5.22 15.08
N ASN A 24 23.31 -4.84 14.67
CA ASN A 24 23.50 -3.75 13.73
C ASN A 24 23.98 -4.33 12.40
N PRO A 25 23.04 -4.78 11.57
CA PRO A 25 23.37 -5.57 10.37
C PRO A 25 24.05 -4.77 9.27
N VAL A 26 24.18 -3.46 9.43
CA VAL A 26 24.48 -2.57 8.31
C VAL A 26 25.70 -1.69 8.58
N ASP A 27 26.45 -1.94 9.64
CA ASP A 27 27.60 -1.12 10.03
C ASP A 27 28.66 -0.95 8.94
N ALA A 28 28.77 -1.92 8.04
CA ALA A 28 29.73 -1.86 6.94
C ALA A 28 29.25 -1.06 5.72
N ILE A 29 27.93 -0.84 5.58
CA ILE A 29 27.36 -0.27 4.35
C ILE A 29 26.80 1.14 4.57
N THR A 30 26.56 1.56 5.80
CA THR A 30 25.62 2.62 6.14
C THR A 30 26.21 3.84 6.79
N SER A 31 27.49 4.02 6.82
CA SER A 31 28.13 5.24 7.36
C SER A 31 28.03 6.45 6.42
N ILE A 32 27.02 6.52 5.55
CA ILE A 32 26.73 7.75 4.81
C ILE A 32 25.95 8.67 5.75
N ASN A 33 26.67 9.56 6.40
CA ASN A 33 26.09 10.66 7.13
C ASN A 33 25.61 11.72 6.12
N LEU A 34 24.36 11.64 5.70
CA LEU A 34 23.74 12.70 4.95
C LEU A 34 23.34 13.83 5.90
N THR A 35 23.65 15.07 5.52
CA THR A 35 23.09 16.23 6.20
C THR A 35 21.57 16.22 6.00
N ALA A 36 20.81 16.80 6.94
CA ALA A 36 19.36 16.89 6.83
C ALA A 36 18.91 17.50 5.48
N THR A 37 19.67 18.45 4.95
CA THR A 37 19.39 19.09 3.66
C THR A 37 19.61 18.12 2.49
N GLN A 38 20.67 17.32 2.50
CA GLN A 38 20.93 16.31 1.47
C GLN A 38 19.88 15.20 1.52
N TYR A 39 19.45 14.84 2.71
CA TYR A 39 18.41 13.87 2.92
C TYR A 39 17.06 14.38 2.38
N GLN A 40 16.68 15.63 2.67
CA GLN A 40 15.48 16.25 2.11
C GLN A 40 15.52 16.33 0.59
N GLN A 41 16.67 16.67 -0.01
CA GLN A 41 16.81 16.68 -1.47
C GLN A 41 16.62 15.31 -2.10
N ASN A 42 17.07 14.25 -1.44
CA ASN A 42 16.97 12.88 -1.95
C ASN A 42 15.60 12.24 -1.64
N THR A 43 14.87 12.76 -0.67
CA THR A 43 13.55 12.26 -0.25
C THR A 43 12.40 13.19 -0.63
N SER A 44 12.70 14.43 -1.02
CA SER A 44 11.72 15.38 -1.55
C SER A 44 10.78 14.79 -2.62
N PRO A 45 11.19 13.82 -3.42
CA PRO A 45 10.28 13.24 -4.39
C PRO A 45 9.21 12.34 -3.83
N VAL A 46 9.26 11.93 -2.56
CA VAL A 46 8.23 11.00 -2.03
C VAL A 46 6.82 11.59 -2.14
N GLY A 47 6.69 12.90 -2.07
CA GLY A 47 5.42 13.57 -2.30
C GLY A 47 5.22 14.07 -3.74
N THR A 48 6.28 14.18 -4.55
CA THR A 48 6.21 14.80 -5.89
C THR A 48 6.37 13.84 -7.05
N THR A 49 6.93 12.67 -6.82
CA THR A 49 6.99 11.60 -7.82
C THR A 49 5.80 10.67 -7.67
N GLY A 50 4.62 11.21 -7.42
CA GLY A 50 3.41 10.48 -7.69
C GLY A 50 3.56 9.84 -9.05
N THR A 51 3.26 8.56 -9.14
CA THR A 51 3.43 7.74 -10.34
C THR A 51 2.90 8.52 -11.53
N GLN A 52 3.77 8.93 -12.45
CA GLN A 52 3.30 9.50 -13.69
C GLN A 52 2.54 8.41 -14.41
N ILE A 53 1.27 8.63 -14.65
CA ILE A 53 0.43 7.68 -15.36
C ILE A 53 0.84 7.72 -16.82
N GLN A 54 1.70 6.81 -17.20
CA GLN A 54 2.24 6.75 -18.57
C GLN A 54 1.33 5.95 -19.50
N SER A 55 0.48 5.08 -18.94
CA SER A 55 -0.45 4.26 -19.74
C SER A 55 -1.84 4.24 -19.09
N LEU A 56 -2.86 4.25 -19.94
CA LEU A 56 -4.23 4.05 -19.53
C LEU A 56 -4.49 2.57 -19.21
N PRO A 57 -5.41 2.26 -18.28
CA PRO A 57 -5.77 0.89 -17.99
C PRO A 57 -6.47 0.28 -19.23
N SER A 58 -6.08 -0.93 -19.60
CA SER A 58 -6.66 -1.66 -20.72
C SER A 58 -7.56 -2.83 -20.28
N SER A 59 -7.88 -2.90 -18.98
CA SER A 59 -8.84 -3.88 -18.45
C SER A 59 -10.25 -3.61 -18.99
N SER A 60 -10.99 -4.67 -19.30
CA SER A 60 -12.37 -4.59 -19.81
C SER A 60 -13.38 -3.91 -18.85
N ILE A 61 -12.99 -3.67 -17.61
CA ILE A 61 -13.81 -2.91 -16.65
C ILE A 61 -13.70 -1.39 -16.84
N TYR A 62 -12.71 -0.93 -17.59
CA TYR A 62 -12.49 0.48 -17.86
C TYR A 62 -12.68 0.80 -19.34
N GLN A 63 -13.29 1.93 -19.63
CA GLN A 63 -13.46 2.47 -20.97
C GLN A 63 -12.75 3.82 -21.08
N THR A 64 -12.00 4.02 -22.15
CA THR A 64 -11.37 5.32 -22.42
C THR A 64 -12.34 6.19 -23.19
N ASN A 65 -12.66 7.37 -22.65
CA ASN A 65 -13.53 8.35 -23.27
C ASN A 65 -12.76 9.64 -23.58
N SER A 66 -12.28 9.77 -24.81
CA SER A 66 -11.52 10.94 -25.27
C SER A 66 -12.38 12.12 -25.69
N ALA A 67 -13.72 11.98 -25.73
CA ALA A 67 -14.63 13.04 -26.13
C ALA A 67 -14.47 14.30 -25.26
N ALA A 68 -14.42 15.47 -25.85
CA ALA A 68 -14.24 16.75 -25.14
C ALA A 68 -15.38 17.05 -24.13
N THR A 69 -16.55 16.45 -24.32
CA THR A 69 -17.72 16.58 -23.46
C THR A 69 -17.71 15.67 -22.25
N SER A 70 -16.82 14.65 -22.21
CA SER A 70 -16.69 13.76 -21.05
C SER A 70 -15.88 14.42 -19.94
N HIS A 71 -16.35 14.27 -18.69
CA HIS A 71 -15.67 14.76 -17.51
C HIS A 71 -14.48 13.88 -17.09
N TYR A 72 -14.49 12.61 -17.52
CA TYR A 72 -13.46 11.62 -17.19
C TYR A 72 -12.87 11.02 -18.46
N LEU A 73 -11.56 10.76 -18.43
CA LEU A 73 -10.89 10.04 -19.52
C LEU A 73 -11.07 8.52 -19.38
N VAL A 74 -11.01 8.02 -18.15
CA VAL A 74 -11.24 6.61 -17.81
C VAL A 74 -12.56 6.51 -17.04
N GLU A 75 -13.49 5.78 -17.61
CA GLU A 75 -14.80 5.51 -17.01
C GLU A 75 -14.91 4.02 -16.68
N THR A 76 -15.38 3.71 -15.48
CA THR A 76 -15.57 2.33 -15.04
C THR A 76 -16.92 1.81 -15.51
N ASP A 77 -16.96 0.60 -16.02
CA ASP A 77 -18.21 -0.05 -16.43
C ASP A 77 -19.17 -0.13 -15.23
N VAL A 78 -20.36 0.43 -15.39
CA VAL A 78 -21.38 0.55 -14.34
C VAL A 78 -21.77 -0.80 -13.71
N ARG A 79 -21.56 -1.90 -14.41
CA ARG A 79 -21.82 -3.25 -13.91
C ARG A 79 -20.86 -3.62 -12.77
N PHE A 80 -19.65 -3.06 -12.75
CA PHE A 80 -18.65 -3.31 -11.69
C PHE A 80 -18.74 -2.31 -10.55
N THR A 81 -19.36 -1.15 -10.76
CA THR A 81 -19.58 -0.16 -9.71
C THR A 81 -20.83 -0.41 -8.88
N ASN A 82 -21.56 -1.51 -9.15
CA ASN A 82 -22.88 -1.81 -8.57
C ASN A 82 -23.87 -0.65 -8.73
N MET A 83 -23.77 0.12 -9.81
CA MET A 83 -24.56 1.34 -10.07
C MET A 83 -24.43 2.41 -8.96
N ARG A 84 -23.42 2.27 -8.09
CA ARG A 84 -23.13 3.23 -7.03
C ARG A 84 -22.32 4.39 -7.60
N GLN A 85 -22.67 5.60 -7.20
CA GLN A 85 -21.84 6.76 -7.46
C GLN A 85 -20.69 6.79 -6.43
N TRP A 86 -19.48 6.57 -6.93
CA TRP A 86 -18.28 6.56 -6.11
C TRP A 86 -17.74 7.99 -5.90
N LEU A 87 -17.28 8.28 -4.68
CA LEU A 87 -16.66 9.56 -4.38
C LEU A 87 -15.39 9.72 -5.20
N GLY A 88 -15.29 10.80 -5.96
CA GLY A 88 -14.15 11.16 -6.79
C GLY A 88 -13.69 12.60 -6.53
N SER A 89 -12.71 13.05 -7.31
CA SER A 89 -12.13 14.40 -7.22
C SER A 89 -13.10 15.53 -7.60
N ASP A 90 -14.30 15.22 -8.07
CA ASP A 90 -15.41 16.16 -8.15
C ASP A 90 -15.65 16.87 -6.80
N TYR A 91 -15.37 16.18 -5.71
CA TYR A 91 -15.43 16.73 -4.36
C TYR A 91 -14.54 17.97 -4.21
N ILE A 92 -13.31 17.93 -4.74
CA ILE A 92 -12.40 19.10 -4.71
C ILE A 92 -12.93 20.21 -5.59
N THR A 93 -13.33 19.91 -6.83
CA THR A 93 -13.76 20.91 -7.79
C THR A 93 -15.06 21.61 -7.36
N GLN A 94 -16.01 20.86 -6.81
CA GLN A 94 -17.24 21.41 -6.24
C GLN A 94 -16.99 22.27 -5.02
N TYR A 95 -16.10 21.83 -4.12
CA TYR A 95 -15.80 22.59 -2.91
C TYR A 95 -15.10 23.91 -3.21
N LEU A 96 -14.24 23.93 -4.23
CA LEU A 96 -13.57 25.15 -4.71
C LEU A 96 -14.47 25.99 -5.61
N ALA A 97 -15.72 25.61 -5.80
CA ALA A 97 -16.71 26.28 -6.66
C ALA A 97 -16.19 26.53 -8.10
N LEU A 98 -15.45 25.56 -8.66
CA LEU A 98 -14.98 25.61 -10.03
C LEU A 98 -16.14 25.32 -10.99
N ASP A 99 -16.21 26.07 -12.08
CA ASP A 99 -17.22 25.86 -13.12
C ASP A 99 -16.97 24.49 -13.80
N PRO A 100 -17.93 23.54 -13.74
CA PRO A 100 -17.76 22.23 -14.37
C PRO A 100 -17.51 22.28 -15.88
N ASN A 101 -18.01 23.35 -16.56
CA ASN A 101 -17.89 23.47 -18.02
C ASN A 101 -16.48 23.92 -18.48
N VAL A 102 -15.71 24.53 -17.56
CA VAL A 102 -14.33 24.98 -17.81
C VAL A 102 -13.31 24.19 -16.99
N THR A 103 -13.79 23.28 -16.15
CA THR A 103 -12.89 22.41 -15.37
C THR A 103 -12.24 21.40 -16.29
N GLN A 104 -10.93 21.31 -16.20
CA GLN A 104 -10.15 20.36 -16.98
C GLN A 104 -10.61 18.92 -16.70
N LYS A 105 -10.62 18.08 -17.75
CA LYS A 105 -10.96 16.66 -17.68
C LYS A 105 -10.11 15.96 -16.63
N ARG A 106 -10.73 15.11 -15.82
CA ARG A 106 -10.04 14.26 -14.85
C ARG A 106 -9.63 12.94 -15.47
N LEU A 107 -8.58 12.33 -14.93
CA LEU A 107 -8.08 11.05 -15.43
C LEU A 107 -9.15 9.96 -15.34
N GLY A 108 -9.82 9.83 -14.20
CA GLY A 108 -10.78 8.75 -14.00
C GLY A 108 -11.99 9.16 -13.17
N ASP A 109 -13.00 8.30 -13.17
CA ASP A 109 -14.14 8.38 -12.27
C ASP A 109 -13.73 8.04 -10.82
N GLY A 110 -14.65 8.22 -9.88
CA GLY A 110 -14.37 8.01 -8.45
C GLY A 110 -13.89 6.60 -8.11
N PHE A 111 -14.37 5.57 -8.78
CA PHE A 111 -13.93 4.20 -8.57
C PHE A 111 -12.45 4.02 -8.96
N TYR A 112 -12.08 4.52 -10.13
CA TYR A 112 -10.71 4.45 -10.61
C TYR A 112 -9.75 5.31 -9.78
N GLU A 113 -10.18 6.52 -9.38
CA GLU A 113 -9.38 7.40 -8.53
C GLU A 113 -9.10 6.81 -7.15
N GLN A 114 -10.06 6.17 -6.50
CA GLN A 114 -9.84 5.48 -5.22
C GLN A 114 -8.81 4.35 -5.34
N LYS A 115 -8.85 3.61 -6.46
CA LYS A 115 -7.81 2.62 -6.76
C LYS A 115 -6.44 3.27 -6.88
N LEU A 116 -6.32 4.38 -7.63
CA LEU A 116 -5.05 5.09 -7.81
C LEU A 116 -4.48 5.59 -6.48
N ILE A 117 -5.31 6.14 -5.61
CA ILE A 117 -4.86 6.63 -4.30
C ILE A 117 -4.41 5.48 -3.41
N ARG A 118 -5.15 4.38 -3.36
CA ARG A 118 -4.73 3.17 -2.64
C ARG A 118 -3.36 2.68 -3.10
N GLU A 119 -3.11 2.65 -4.40
CA GLU A 119 -1.83 2.25 -4.97
C GLU A 119 -0.71 3.22 -4.59
N GLN A 120 -0.96 4.53 -4.63
CA GLN A 120 0.01 5.53 -4.19
C GLN A 120 0.32 5.44 -2.69
N VAL A 121 -0.69 5.19 -1.84
CA VAL A 121 -0.49 4.97 -0.39
C VAL A 121 0.45 3.78 -0.17
N ALA A 122 0.18 2.66 -0.82
CA ALA A 122 1.00 1.46 -0.70
C ALA A 122 2.42 1.68 -1.24
N GLU A 123 2.56 2.31 -2.42
CA GLU A 123 3.86 2.58 -3.04
C GLU A 123 4.70 3.55 -2.21
N LEU A 124 4.12 4.66 -1.77
CA LEU A 124 4.86 5.71 -1.08
C LEU A 124 5.17 5.36 0.38
N THR A 125 4.31 4.62 1.05
CA THR A 125 4.41 4.41 2.51
C THR A 125 4.56 2.95 2.92
N GLY A 126 4.26 2.01 2.04
CA GLY A 126 4.15 0.60 2.38
C GLY A 126 2.97 0.28 3.30
N ARG A 127 2.00 1.18 3.44
CA ARG A 127 0.82 1.01 4.30
C ARG A 127 -0.42 0.73 3.46
N ARG A 128 -1.43 0.10 4.07
CA ARG A 128 -2.75 -0.03 3.47
C ARG A 128 -3.55 1.27 3.61
N PHE A 129 -3.47 1.90 4.77
CA PHE A 129 -4.03 3.19 5.09
C PHE A 129 -3.00 4.07 5.80
N LEU A 130 -3.10 5.38 5.60
CA LEU A 130 -2.18 6.34 6.23
C LEU A 130 -2.48 6.55 7.72
N ALA A 131 -3.74 6.34 8.12
CA ALA A 131 -4.23 6.47 9.48
C ALA A 131 -5.28 5.40 9.78
N ASP A 132 -6.06 5.57 10.83
CA ASP A 132 -7.10 4.61 11.27
C ASP A 132 -8.37 4.68 10.38
N TYR A 133 -8.18 4.66 9.05
CA TYR A 133 -9.28 4.60 8.11
C TYR A 133 -9.79 3.17 7.94
N THR A 134 -11.10 3.03 7.70
CA THR A 134 -11.77 1.74 7.54
C THR A 134 -12.13 1.41 6.10
N SER A 135 -12.03 2.39 5.19
CA SER A 135 -12.32 2.22 3.77
C SER A 135 -11.52 3.18 2.90
N ASP A 136 -11.32 2.81 1.63
CA ASP A 136 -10.67 3.67 0.63
C ASP A 136 -11.42 5.00 0.45
N GLU A 137 -12.75 4.96 0.49
CA GLU A 137 -13.58 6.16 0.35
C GLU A 137 -13.40 7.12 1.54
N GLN A 138 -13.34 6.58 2.76
CA GLN A 138 -13.11 7.38 3.95
C GLN A 138 -11.73 8.05 3.92
N GLU A 139 -10.69 7.29 3.58
CA GLU A 139 -9.34 7.81 3.44
C GLU A 139 -9.26 8.86 2.33
N TYR A 140 -9.78 8.55 1.14
CA TYR A 140 -9.75 9.45 0.00
C TYR A 140 -10.47 10.77 0.29
N LYS A 141 -11.65 10.72 0.95
CA LYS A 141 -12.37 11.90 1.37
C LYS A 141 -11.58 12.76 2.36
N ALA A 142 -10.96 12.14 3.36
CA ALA A 142 -10.15 12.85 4.35
C ALA A 142 -8.94 13.51 3.70
N LEU A 143 -8.24 12.81 2.82
CA LEU A 143 -7.09 13.34 2.09
C LEU A 143 -7.46 14.50 1.16
N MET A 144 -8.59 14.42 0.46
CA MET A 144 -9.11 15.52 -0.35
C MET A 144 -9.51 16.72 0.49
N THR A 145 -10.16 16.51 1.64
CA THR A 145 -10.55 17.59 2.56
C THR A 145 -9.31 18.33 3.09
N SER A 146 -8.29 17.58 3.47
CA SER A 146 -7.00 18.15 3.89
C SER A 146 -6.32 18.91 2.74
N GLY A 147 -6.39 18.38 1.53
CA GLY A 147 -5.88 19.05 0.31
C GLY A 147 -6.58 20.36 0.00
N ILE A 148 -7.90 20.41 0.15
CA ILE A 148 -8.70 21.65 -0.01
C ILE A 148 -8.26 22.69 1.01
N THR A 149 -8.16 22.32 2.29
CA THR A 149 -7.73 23.21 3.37
C THR A 149 -6.34 23.78 3.09
N PHE A 150 -5.41 22.92 2.72
CA PHE A 150 -4.05 23.33 2.35
C PHE A 150 -4.05 24.21 1.11
N GLY A 151 -4.79 23.83 0.07
CA GLY A 151 -4.92 24.60 -1.16
C GLY A 151 -5.48 26.01 -0.94
N GLN A 152 -6.46 26.16 -0.07
CA GLN A 152 -7.00 27.47 0.31
C GLN A 152 -5.99 28.31 1.09
N GLN A 153 -5.27 27.69 2.03
CA GLN A 153 -4.25 28.37 2.83
C GLN A 153 -3.12 28.95 1.97
N TYR A 154 -2.69 28.21 0.94
CA TYR A 154 -1.57 28.59 0.07
C TYR A 154 -2.04 29.14 -1.29
N ASN A 155 -3.34 29.39 -1.46
CA ASN A 155 -3.95 29.88 -2.72
C ASN A 155 -3.54 29.02 -3.93
N LEU A 156 -3.54 27.70 -3.77
CA LEU A 156 -3.19 26.76 -4.83
C LEU A 156 -4.32 26.62 -5.83
N ARG A 157 -3.96 26.30 -7.06
CA ARG A 157 -4.90 25.98 -8.13
C ARG A 157 -4.74 24.52 -8.55
N PRO A 158 -5.84 23.77 -8.76
CA PRO A 158 -5.78 22.47 -9.36
C PRO A 158 -5.03 22.49 -10.69
N GLY A 159 -4.26 21.45 -10.95
CA GLY A 159 -3.40 21.31 -12.11
C GLY A 159 -1.93 21.63 -11.84
N ILE A 160 -1.62 22.33 -10.77
CA ILE A 160 -0.25 22.72 -10.41
C ILE A 160 0.23 21.82 -9.27
N ALA A 161 1.35 21.11 -9.47
CA ALA A 161 1.99 20.30 -8.44
C ALA A 161 2.53 21.20 -7.30
N LEU A 162 2.58 20.66 -6.09
CA LEU A 162 3.20 21.33 -4.96
C LEU A 162 4.71 21.48 -5.18
N THR A 163 5.26 22.62 -4.76
CA THR A 163 6.72 22.82 -4.71
C THR A 163 7.31 22.08 -3.49
N ALA A 164 8.64 21.91 -3.49
CA ALA A 164 9.34 21.30 -2.36
C ALA A 164 9.11 22.07 -1.06
N GLU A 165 9.07 23.39 -1.12
CA GLU A 165 8.81 24.28 0.02
C GLU A 165 7.39 24.11 0.55
N GLN A 166 6.40 23.95 -0.33
CA GLN A 166 5.01 23.69 0.06
C GLN A 166 4.87 22.30 0.69
N ILE A 167 5.54 21.29 0.14
CA ILE A 167 5.55 19.93 0.70
C ILE A 167 6.15 19.93 2.12
N ALA A 168 7.23 20.70 2.34
CA ALA A 168 7.85 20.83 3.66
C ALA A 168 6.93 21.47 4.71
N GLN A 169 5.89 22.20 4.27
CA GLN A 169 4.92 22.87 5.15
C GLN A 169 3.62 22.08 5.36
N LEU A 170 3.53 20.88 4.83
CA LEU A 170 2.36 20.02 5.06
C LEU A 170 2.15 19.76 6.55
N THR A 171 0.94 20.02 7.02
CA THR A 171 0.50 19.70 8.39
C THR A 171 -0.18 18.35 8.49
N SER A 172 -0.61 17.78 7.37
CA SER A 172 -1.24 16.48 7.22
C SER A 172 -0.93 15.88 5.86
N ASP A 173 -1.25 14.60 5.67
CA ASP A 173 -1.28 13.99 4.36
C ASP A 173 -2.42 14.58 3.55
N ILE A 174 -2.20 14.81 2.26
CA ILE A 174 -3.20 15.41 1.37
C ILE A 174 -3.26 14.72 0.02
N VAL A 175 -4.41 14.84 -0.64
CA VAL A 175 -4.53 14.62 -2.09
C VAL A 175 -4.78 15.96 -2.76
N TRP A 176 -4.03 16.22 -3.83
CA TRP A 176 -4.21 17.39 -4.68
C TRP A 176 -4.30 16.98 -6.14
N LEU A 177 -5.00 17.76 -6.97
CA LEU A 177 -5.14 17.49 -8.40
C LEU A 177 -3.97 18.14 -9.16
N VAL A 178 -3.26 17.33 -9.94
CA VAL A 178 -2.10 17.75 -10.73
C VAL A 178 -2.35 17.45 -12.20
N GLU A 179 -2.01 18.38 -13.09
CA GLU A 179 -2.08 18.14 -14.53
C GLU A 179 -1.01 17.14 -14.96
N GLN A 180 -1.42 16.11 -15.68
CA GLN A 180 -0.52 15.18 -16.34
C GLN A 180 -0.94 14.99 -17.80
N THR A 181 0.05 14.72 -18.66
CA THR A 181 -0.18 14.36 -20.05
C THR A 181 -0.16 12.84 -20.16
N VAL A 182 -1.24 12.25 -20.63
CA VAL A 182 -1.37 10.82 -20.86
C VAL A 182 -1.45 10.52 -22.34
N THR A 183 -0.85 9.40 -22.77
CA THR A 183 -0.91 8.92 -24.16
C THR A 183 -2.10 7.99 -24.32
N LEU A 184 -2.91 8.26 -25.32
CA LEU A 184 -4.07 7.47 -25.68
C LEU A 184 -3.65 6.24 -26.53
N PRO A 185 -4.52 5.21 -26.64
CA PRO A 185 -4.23 4.03 -27.45
C PRO A 185 -3.98 4.33 -28.92
N ASP A 186 -4.50 5.43 -29.44
CA ASP A 186 -4.28 5.90 -30.82
C ASP A 186 -2.95 6.66 -31.03
N GLY A 187 -2.14 6.80 -29.96
CA GLY A 187 -0.88 7.52 -29.97
C GLY A 187 -1.01 9.04 -29.75
N SER A 188 -2.21 9.59 -29.69
CA SER A 188 -2.44 10.99 -29.33
C SER A 188 -2.22 11.23 -27.83
N SER A 189 -2.08 12.47 -27.42
CA SER A 189 -1.89 12.83 -26.01
C SER A 189 -3.00 13.75 -25.53
N GLN A 190 -3.42 13.54 -24.28
CA GLN A 190 -4.41 14.39 -23.63
C GLN A 190 -3.93 14.83 -22.24
N LYS A 191 -4.16 16.09 -21.89
CA LYS A 191 -3.90 16.62 -20.56
C LYS A 191 -5.11 16.38 -19.67
N VAL A 192 -4.88 15.82 -18.49
CA VAL A 192 -5.92 15.50 -17.51
C VAL A 192 -5.47 15.84 -16.10
N LEU A 193 -6.43 16.11 -15.22
CA LEU A 193 -6.17 16.23 -13.78
C LEU A 193 -6.12 14.85 -13.16
N VAL A 194 -5.07 14.60 -12.41
CA VAL A 194 -4.80 13.34 -11.72
C VAL A 194 -4.73 13.59 -10.22
N PRO A 195 -5.43 12.83 -9.39
CA PRO A 195 -5.27 12.92 -7.95
C PRO A 195 -3.89 12.38 -7.54
N GLN A 196 -3.12 13.25 -6.92
CA GLN A 196 -1.78 12.94 -6.43
C GLN A 196 -1.73 13.02 -4.92
N LEU A 197 -1.20 11.96 -4.31
CA LEU A 197 -0.96 11.87 -2.88
C LEU A 197 0.34 12.59 -2.51
N TYR A 198 0.27 13.42 -1.49
CA TYR A 198 1.41 14.03 -0.83
C TYR A 198 1.38 13.60 0.63
N VAL A 199 2.41 12.89 1.05
CA VAL A 199 2.52 12.38 2.42
C VAL A 199 3.36 13.33 3.24
N LYS A 200 2.82 13.79 4.37
CA LYS A 200 3.58 14.51 5.36
C LYS A 200 4.65 13.60 5.95
N THR A 201 5.90 14.04 5.90
CA THR A 201 6.97 13.37 6.64
C THR A 201 6.71 13.49 8.14
N GLN A 202 6.53 12.35 8.79
CA GLN A 202 6.40 12.31 10.25
C GLN A 202 7.76 12.10 10.90
N PRO A 203 7.97 12.63 12.12
CA PRO A 203 9.13 12.27 12.92
C PRO A 203 9.24 10.74 12.97
N GLY A 204 10.30 10.18 12.42
CA GLY A 204 10.49 8.75 12.30
C GLY A 204 10.13 8.11 10.95
N ASP A 205 9.49 8.81 10.01
CA ASP A 205 9.33 8.30 8.64
C ASP A 205 10.57 8.51 7.78
N LEU A 206 11.20 9.64 8.01
CA LEU A 206 12.44 10.07 7.37
C LEU A 206 13.16 10.96 8.38
N ASP A 207 13.65 10.40 9.47
CA ASP A 207 14.56 11.18 10.30
C ASP A 207 15.94 11.20 9.61
N GLY A 208 16.73 12.22 9.88
CA GLY A 208 18.08 12.34 9.32
C GLY A 208 19.04 11.23 9.78
N SER A 209 18.57 10.23 10.51
CA SER A 209 19.25 9.02 10.91
C SER A 209 18.92 7.81 10.02
N GLY A 210 17.96 7.93 9.08
CA GLY A 210 17.66 6.89 8.11
C GLY A 210 18.85 6.68 7.16
N ALA A 211 19.37 5.46 7.05
CA ALA A 211 20.46 5.19 6.12
C ALA A 211 19.95 5.28 4.67
N LEU A 212 20.63 6.07 3.88
CA LEU A 212 20.45 6.14 2.45
C LEU A 212 21.74 5.71 1.75
N LEU A 213 21.64 4.67 0.93
CA LEU A 213 22.66 4.30 -0.04
C LEU A 213 22.15 4.66 -1.43
N SER A 214 22.77 5.65 -2.08
CA SER A 214 22.32 6.09 -3.39
C SER A 214 23.45 6.35 -4.37
N GLY A 215 23.19 6.07 -5.64
CA GLY A 215 24.13 6.28 -6.72
C GLY A 215 23.44 6.31 -8.08
N LYS A 216 24.23 6.50 -9.16
CA LYS A 216 23.74 6.24 -10.51
C LYS A 216 23.49 4.75 -10.69
N ASP A 217 24.51 3.97 -10.37
CA ASP A 217 24.52 2.53 -10.38
C ASP A 217 24.93 2.07 -8.97
N VAL A 218 24.12 1.23 -8.35
CA VAL A 218 24.37 0.66 -7.03
C VAL A 218 24.56 -0.84 -7.19
N ASN A 219 25.80 -1.29 -6.97
CA ASN A 219 26.15 -2.71 -7.04
C ASN A 219 26.61 -3.17 -5.66
N ILE A 220 25.87 -4.11 -5.09
CA ILE A 220 26.14 -4.70 -3.79
C ILE A 220 26.32 -6.19 -3.98
N ASN A 221 27.48 -6.71 -3.58
CA ASN A 221 27.77 -8.14 -3.61
C ASN A 221 28.35 -8.56 -2.27
N LEU A 222 27.59 -9.33 -1.52
CA LEU A 222 27.93 -9.78 -0.17
C LEU A 222 28.06 -11.30 -0.13
N SER A 223 29.02 -11.79 0.63
CA SER A 223 29.14 -13.21 0.98
C SER A 223 28.33 -13.59 2.24
N GLY A 224 27.67 -12.63 2.86
CA GLY A 224 26.78 -12.77 4.00
C GLY A 224 25.42 -12.16 3.71
N ASP A 225 24.70 -11.81 4.76
CA ASP A 225 23.33 -11.28 4.66
C ASP A 225 23.31 -9.78 4.38
N LEU A 226 22.30 -9.34 3.66
CA LEU A 226 21.86 -7.95 3.62
C LEU A 226 20.61 -7.77 4.46
N THR A 227 20.63 -6.79 5.36
CA THR A 227 19.41 -6.30 6.01
C THR A 227 19.22 -4.81 5.73
N ASN A 228 18.10 -4.46 5.12
CA ASN A 228 17.73 -3.09 4.81
C ASN A 228 16.46 -2.68 5.55
N SER A 229 16.55 -1.62 6.33
CA SER A 229 15.39 -0.92 6.90
C SER A 229 15.39 0.57 6.53
N GLY A 230 16.32 0.98 5.68
CA GLY A 230 16.46 2.31 5.09
C GLY A 230 16.10 2.33 3.61
N THR A 231 16.84 3.13 2.84
CA THR A 231 16.64 3.26 1.41
C THR A 231 17.91 2.93 0.66
N ILE A 232 17.80 2.05 -0.34
CA ILE A 232 18.83 1.81 -1.36
C ILE A 232 18.26 2.27 -2.70
N ALA A 233 18.88 3.26 -3.33
CA ALA A 233 18.36 3.90 -4.52
C ALA A 233 19.40 4.02 -5.62
N GLY A 234 19.12 3.47 -6.80
CA GLY A 234 19.88 3.66 -8.02
C GLY A 234 19.14 4.50 -9.04
N ARG A 235 19.76 5.50 -9.63
CA ARG A 235 19.12 6.26 -10.71
C ARG A 235 18.96 5.46 -12.00
N LYS A 236 19.84 4.48 -12.20
CA LYS A 236 19.82 3.57 -13.34
C LYS A 236 19.71 2.12 -12.89
N VAL A 237 20.70 1.60 -12.24
CA VAL A 237 20.77 0.19 -11.86
C VAL A 237 20.91 0.02 -10.36
N VAL A 238 20.16 -0.92 -9.79
CA VAL A 238 20.42 -1.51 -8.49
C VAL A 238 20.61 -3.01 -8.70
N SER A 239 21.83 -3.49 -8.46
CA SER A 239 22.18 -4.91 -8.50
C SER A 239 22.63 -5.35 -7.11
N LEU A 240 21.96 -6.31 -6.53
CA LEU A 240 22.20 -6.76 -5.18
C LEU A 240 22.27 -8.28 -5.14
N THR A 241 23.35 -8.81 -4.57
CA THR A 241 23.51 -10.23 -4.31
C THR A 241 24.00 -10.43 -2.88
N ALA A 242 23.38 -11.35 -2.14
CA ALA A 242 23.72 -11.69 -0.76
C ALA A 242 23.35 -13.15 -0.46
N ASP A 243 23.77 -13.68 0.70
CA ASP A 243 23.30 -14.99 1.12
C ASP A 243 21.79 -14.94 1.43
N ASN A 244 21.40 -14.08 2.36
CA ASN A 244 19.99 -13.70 2.55
C ASN A 244 19.80 -12.21 2.30
N VAL A 245 18.63 -11.85 1.75
CA VAL A 245 18.21 -10.46 1.58
C VAL A 245 17.00 -10.21 2.45
N ASN A 246 17.14 -9.35 3.45
CA ASN A 246 16.07 -8.99 4.39
C ASN A 246 15.74 -7.51 4.23
N ASN A 247 14.65 -7.20 3.53
CA ASN A 247 14.12 -5.84 3.42
C ASN A 247 13.00 -5.65 4.46
N LEU A 248 13.36 -5.12 5.63
CA LEU A 248 12.50 -5.00 6.80
C LEU A 248 11.94 -3.57 6.92
N GLY A 249 10.85 -3.31 6.24
CA GLY A 249 10.26 -1.97 6.15
C GLY A 249 11.07 -0.98 5.32
N GLY A 250 12.14 -1.44 4.69
CA GLY A 250 13.03 -0.63 3.87
C GLY A 250 12.51 -0.40 2.45
N ARG A 251 13.18 0.47 1.72
CA ARG A 251 12.90 0.75 0.31
C ARG A 251 14.09 0.41 -0.56
N LEU A 252 13.81 -0.28 -1.64
CA LEU A 252 14.76 -0.55 -2.73
C LEU A 252 14.16 0.03 -4.00
N GLN A 253 14.88 0.93 -4.68
CA GLN A 253 14.33 1.57 -5.87
C GLN A 253 15.39 1.86 -6.94
N GLY A 254 15.00 1.69 -8.20
CA GLY A 254 15.87 1.93 -9.35
C GLY A 254 15.12 1.98 -10.67
N GLU A 255 15.81 2.30 -11.77
CA GLU A 255 15.25 2.15 -13.10
C GLU A 255 15.20 0.67 -13.47
N ASP A 256 16.34 -0.01 -13.33
CA ASP A 256 16.48 -1.47 -13.47
C ASP A 256 16.96 -2.07 -12.16
N MET A 257 16.27 -3.07 -11.67
CA MET A 257 16.60 -3.72 -10.41
C MET A 257 16.79 -5.22 -10.56
N ARG A 258 17.87 -5.71 -9.98
CA ARG A 258 18.20 -7.13 -9.87
C ARG A 258 18.57 -7.45 -8.43
N LEU A 259 17.70 -8.21 -7.78
CA LEU A 259 17.89 -8.67 -6.41
C LEU A 259 18.04 -10.18 -6.43
N SER A 260 19.12 -10.69 -5.87
CA SER A 260 19.41 -12.12 -5.80
C SER A 260 19.85 -12.52 -4.41
N SER A 261 19.21 -13.51 -3.82
CA SER A 261 19.71 -14.19 -2.63
C SER A 261 20.12 -15.63 -2.97
N LEU A 262 21.16 -16.11 -2.32
CA LEU A 262 21.56 -17.51 -2.44
C LEU A 262 20.59 -18.43 -1.69
N THR A 263 20.03 -17.94 -0.59
CA THR A 263 19.07 -18.64 0.24
C THR A 263 17.72 -17.92 0.18
N ASP A 264 17.36 -17.08 1.14
CA ASP A 264 16.05 -16.47 1.23
C ASP A 264 16.07 -14.99 0.87
N LEU A 265 14.97 -14.55 0.25
CA LEU A 265 14.66 -13.13 0.12
C LEU A 265 13.37 -12.82 0.87
N ASN A 266 13.48 -11.97 1.88
CA ASN A 266 12.39 -11.56 2.74
C ASN A 266 12.10 -10.07 2.56
N ASN A 267 10.96 -9.74 1.99
CA ASN A 267 10.44 -8.38 1.92
C ASN A 267 9.27 -8.25 2.90
N VAL A 268 9.56 -7.78 4.11
CA VAL A 268 8.60 -7.68 5.22
C VAL A 268 8.23 -6.22 5.45
N GLY A 269 7.02 -5.83 5.08
CA GLY A 269 6.54 -4.44 5.17
C GLY A 269 7.38 -3.45 4.36
N GLY A 270 8.17 -3.93 3.42
CA GLY A 270 9.08 -3.13 2.59
C GLY A 270 8.58 -2.93 1.16
N GLY A 271 9.07 -1.87 0.51
CA GLY A 271 8.77 -1.58 -0.90
C GLY A 271 9.99 -1.83 -1.79
N ILE A 272 9.79 -2.57 -2.87
CA ILE A 272 10.78 -2.79 -3.93
C ILE A 272 10.18 -2.27 -5.23
N SER A 273 10.75 -1.23 -5.81
CA SER A 273 10.17 -0.57 -6.98
C SER A 273 11.20 -0.33 -8.09
N ALA A 274 10.83 -0.67 -9.30
CA ALA A 274 11.59 -0.37 -10.50
C ALA A 274 10.76 0.44 -11.51
N VAL A 275 11.44 1.13 -12.41
CA VAL A 275 10.76 1.78 -13.53
C VAL A 275 10.65 0.84 -14.71
N SER A 276 11.78 0.29 -15.19
CA SER A 276 11.83 -0.48 -16.43
C SER A 276 11.82 -1.97 -16.21
N SER A 277 12.64 -2.48 -15.28
CA SER A 277 12.68 -3.92 -15.01
C SER A 277 12.93 -4.23 -13.55
N LEU A 278 12.20 -5.21 -13.03
CA LEU A 278 12.39 -5.76 -11.71
C LEU A 278 12.58 -7.26 -11.80
N SER A 279 13.75 -7.74 -11.37
CA SER A 279 14.04 -9.16 -11.22
C SER A 279 14.41 -9.45 -9.77
N VAL A 280 13.61 -10.30 -9.13
CA VAL A 280 13.81 -10.74 -7.75
C VAL A 280 13.94 -12.26 -7.76
N THR A 281 15.08 -12.77 -7.29
CA THR A 281 15.36 -14.20 -7.29
C THR A 281 15.86 -14.65 -5.93
N ALA A 282 15.22 -15.67 -5.37
CA ALA A 282 15.68 -16.36 -4.17
C ALA A 282 16.11 -17.79 -4.52
N GLY A 283 17.24 -18.23 -3.99
CA GLY A 283 17.73 -19.61 -4.18
C GLY A 283 16.83 -20.64 -3.49
N ARG A 284 16.21 -20.25 -2.35
CA ARG A 284 15.23 -21.06 -1.66
C ARG A 284 13.87 -20.38 -1.66
N ASP A 285 13.56 -19.56 -0.67
CA ASP A 285 12.22 -19.01 -0.49
C ASP A 285 12.18 -17.49 -0.73
N LEU A 286 11.15 -17.06 -1.46
CA LEU A 286 10.84 -15.64 -1.65
C LEU A 286 9.59 -15.31 -0.86
N ASN A 287 9.74 -14.46 0.15
CA ASN A 287 8.67 -14.07 1.05
C ASN A 287 8.37 -12.56 0.90
N ILE A 288 7.13 -12.24 0.57
CA ILE A 288 6.60 -10.88 0.49
C ILE A 288 5.47 -10.80 1.50
N GLN A 289 5.75 -10.21 2.67
CA GLN A 289 4.86 -10.26 3.81
C GLN A 289 4.49 -8.87 4.31
N THR A 290 3.22 -8.54 4.24
CA THR A 290 2.63 -7.37 4.87
C THR A 290 2.62 -7.54 6.39
N THR A 291 2.90 -6.48 7.11
CA THR A 291 2.90 -6.48 8.58
C THR A 291 1.59 -5.98 9.13
N THR A 292 1.22 -6.50 10.30
CA THR A 292 0.08 -6.02 11.07
C THR A 292 0.55 -5.38 12.37
N ARG A 293 -0.26 -4.49 12.90
CA ARG A 293 -0.06 -3.85 14.18
C ARG A 293 -1.29 -4.01 15.04
N SER A 294 -1.06 -4.48 16.25
CA SER A 294 -2.10 -4.61 17.26
C SER A 294 -1.95 -3.55 18.34
N SER A 295 -3.07 -3.01 18.80
CA SER A 295 -3.18 -2.17 19.98
C SER A 295 -4.37 -2.64 20.80
N ALA A 296 -4.22 -2.60 22.13
CA ALA A 296 -5.30 -2.99 23.01
C ALA A 296 -5.27 -2.16 24.31
N ASN A 297 -6.44 -1.91 24.87
CA ASN A 297 -6.64 -1.41 26.21
C ASN A 297 -7.66 -2.31 26.94
N LEU A 298 -8.12 -1.91 28.11
CA LEU A 298 -9.06 -2.71 28.92
C LEU A 298 -10.43 -2.96 28.25
N GLN A 299 -10.78 -2.17 27.24
CA GLN A 299 -12.11 -2.17 26.63
C GLN A 299 -12.07 -2.46 25.13
N ASN A 300 -10.95 -2.14 24.47
CA ASN A 300 -10.85 -2.20 23.02
C ASN A 300 -9.59 -2.92 22.61
N SER A 301 -9.67 -3.69 21.52
CA SER A 301 -8.51 -4.16 20.79
C SER A 301 -8.67 -3.90 19.29
N HIS A 302 -7.58 -3.62 18.64
CA HIS A 302 -7.53 -3.42 17.20
C HIS A 302 -6.26 -4.02 16.63
N THR A 303 -6.41 -4.83 15.58
CA THR A 303 -5.31 -5.32 14.75
C THR A 303 -5.57 -4.88 13.32
N GLY A 304 -4.73 -4.03 12.81
CA GLY A 304 -4.79 -3.53 11.44
C GLY A 304 -3.51 -3.78 10.66
N ILE A 305 -3.55 -3.54 9.36
CA ILE A 305 -2.34 -3.54 8.52
C ILE A 305 -1.46 -2.36 8.92
N ASP A 306 -0.19 -2.64 9.20
CA ASP A 306 0.81 -1.60 9.51
C ASP A 306 1.58 -1.19 8.25
N ARG A 307 2.24 -2.15 7.55
CA ARG A 307 3.02 -1.89 6.35
C ARG A 307 2.74 -2.94 5.29
N VAL A 308 2.39 -2.49 4.10
CA VAL A 308 2.21 -3.35 2.94
C VAL A 308 3.57 -3.67 2.32
N ALA A 309 3.87 -4.96 2.17
CA ALA A 309 5.01 -5.39 1.39
C ALA A 309 4.66 -5.42 -0.10
N GLY A 310 5.55 -4.91 -0.95
CA GLY A 310 5.24 -4.88 -2.38
C GLY A 310 6.43 -4.94 -3.31
N LEU A 311 6.14 -5.42 -4.53
CA LEU A 311 6.98 -5.36 -5.71
C LEU A 311 6.27 -4.52 -6.77
N TYR A 312 6.92 -3.49 -7.28
CA TYR A 312 6.28 -2.53 -8.18
C TYR A 312 7.13 -2.25 -9.41
N VAL A 313 6.49 -2.20 -10.57
CA VAL A 313 7.09 -1.70 -11.82
C VAL A 313 6.16 -0.66 -12.42
N SER A 314 6.69 0.53 -12.71
CA SER A 314 5.88 1.69 -13.11
C SER A 314 6.01 2.09 -14.58
N GLY A 315 7.06 1.68 -15.28
CA GLY A 315 7.31 2.08 -16.67
C GLY A 315 6.35 1.42 -17.66
N SER A 316 6.02 2.12 -18.73
CA SER A 316 5.00 1.71 -19.72
C SER A 316 5.26 0.36 -20.39
N THR A 317 6.51 -0.06 -20.53
CA THR A 317 6.91 -1.37 -21.07
C THR A 317 7.55 -2.26 -20.01
N GLY A 318 7.33 -1.91 -18.73
CA GLY A 318 8.00 -2.52 -17.61
C GLY A 318 7.77 -4.02 -17.49
N THR A 319 8.80 -4.74 -17.03
CA THR A 319 8.75 -6.20 -16.80
C THR A 319 9.02 -6.52 -15.34
N LEU A 320 8.33 -7.54 -14.82
CA LEU A 320 8.50 -8.00 -13.45
C LEU A 320 8.67 -9.51 -13.42
N ILE A 321 9.75 -9.97 -12.80
CA ILE A 321 10.00 -11.39 -12.56
C ILE A 321 10.31 -11.58 -11.08
N ALA A 322 9.56 -12.45 -10.43
CA ALA A 322 9.82 -12.88 -9.06
C ALA A 322 9.92 -14.40 -9.04
N SER A 323 11.06 -14.93 -8.61
CA SER A 323 11.38 -16.36 -8.69
C SER A 323 11.94 -16.88 -7.37
N ALA A 324 11.45 -18.03 -6.95
CA ALA A 324 11.97 -18.79 -5.81
C ALA A 324 12.36 -20.19 -6.26
N GLY A 325 13.49 -20.68 -5.79
CA GLY A 325 13.93 -22.04 -6.04
C GLY A 325 13.04 -23.09 -5.35
N HIS A 326 12.37 -22.70 -4.26
CA HIS A 326 11.44 -23.54 -3.52
C HIS A 326 10.06 -22.85 -3.41
N ASP A 327 9.75 -22.11 -2.37
CA ASP A 327 8.43 -21.51 -2.19
C ASP A 327 8.44 -19.98 -2.47
N LEU A 328 7.38 -19.52 -3.16
CA LEU A 328 7.07 -18.13 -3.32
C LEU A 328 5.81 -17.81 -2.52
N ASN A 329 5.98 -16.99 -1.46
CA ASN A 329 4.91 -16.66 -0.55
C ASN A 329 4.61 -15.16 -0.60
N ILE A 330 3.37 -14.81 -0.89
CA ILE A 330 2.87 -13.42 -0.86
C ILE A 330 1.73 -13.40 0.17
N VAL A 331 1.95 -12.76 1.30
CA VAL A 331 1.00 -12.70 2.42
C VAL A 331 0.47 -11.28 2.55
N ALA A 332 -0.76 -11.06 2.11
CA ALA A 332 -1.39 -9.74 1.99
C ALA A 332 -0.49 -8.71 1.29
N GLY A 333 0.37 -9.18 0.42
CA GLY A 333 1.34 -8.36 -0.32
C GLY A 333 0.78 -7.88 -1.65
N VAL A 334 1.50 -6.94 -2.26
CA VAL A 334 1.14 -6.38 -3.57
C VAL A 334 2.25 -6.66 -4.56
N VAL A 335 1.90 -7.24 -5.71
CA VAL A 335 2.76 -7.30 -6.89
C VAL A 335 2.07 -6.55 -8.00
N GLY A 336 2.65 -5.42 -8.42
CA GLY A 336 2.06 -4.53 -9.40
C GLY A 336 3.03 -4.19 -10.52
N ASN A 337 2.65 -4.51 -11.76
CA ASN A 337 3.32 -4.02 -12.95
C ASN A 337 2.34 -3.18 -13.77
N ALA A 338 2.56 -1.88 -13.80
CA ALA A 338 1.74 -0.96 -14.58
C ALA A 338 2.05 -0.99 -16.10
N GLY A 339 3.20 -1.55 -16.46
CA GLY A 339 3.65 -1.64 -17.85
C GLY A 339 3.00 -2.77 -18.63
N THR A 340 3.05 -2.66 -19.96
CA THR A 340 2.56 -3.69 -20.91
C THR A 340 3.47 -4.90 -21.02
N GLY A 341 4.64 -4.88 -20.38
CA GLY A 341 5.56 -6.02 -20.32
C GLY A 341 5.02 -7.16 -19.46
N THR A 342 5.72 -8.26 -19.48
CA THR A 342 5.30 -9.48 -18.78
C THR A 342 5.52 -9.37 -17.27
N THR A 343 4.62 -9.99 -16.52
CA THR A 343 4.76 -10.25 -15.08
C THR A 343 4.81 -11.76 -14.87
N SER A 344 5.84 -12.23 -14.17
CA SER A 344 6.07 -13.67 -13.96
C SER A 344 6.38 -13.95 -12.51
N LEU A 345 5.57 -14.82 -11.89
CA LEU A 345 5.79 -15.33 -10.54
C LEU A 345 6.08 -16.83 -10.63
N ILE A 346 7.25 -17.24 -10.18
CA ILE A 346 7.75 -18.61 -10.37
C ILE A 346 8.18 -19.19 -9.03
N ALA A 347 7.66 -20.36 -8.69
CA ALA A 347 8.06 -21.14 -7.53
C ALA A 347 8.50 -22.53 -7.96
N GLY A 348 9.63 -23.01 -7.47
CA GLY A 348 10.07 -24.39 -7.72
C GLY A 348 9.18 -25.43 -7.06
N ASN A 349 8.51 -25.06 -5.95
CA ASN A 349 7.57 -25.90 -5.20
C ASN A 349 6.17 -25.27 -5.17
N ASN A 350 5.83 -24.45 -4.20
CA ASN A 350 4.50 -23.84 -4.08
C ASN A 350 4.54 -22.32 -4.29
N LEU A 351 3.51 -21.82 -4.95
CA LEU A 351 3.19 -20.39 -5.02
C LEU A 351 1.95 -20.12 -4.17
N SER A 352 2.11 -19.36 -3.09
CA SER A 352 1.06 -19.09 -2.12
C SER A 352 0.73 -17.61 -2.06
N LEU A 353 -0.54 -17.28 -2.28
CA LEU A 353 -1.14 -15.96 -2.11
C LEU A 353 -2.03 -16.01 -0.87
N GLY A 354 -1.51 -15.56 0.26
CA GLY A 354 -2.15 -15.66 1.57
C GLY A 354 -2.70 -14.34 2.08
N THR A 355 -3.28 -14.40 3.27
CA THR A 355 -3.95 -13.29 3.95
C THR A 355 -3.26 -12.93 5.26
N VAL A 356 -3.51 -11.72 5.74
CA VAL A 356 -3.38 -11.36 7.15
C VAL A 356 -4.75 -11.09 7.74
N LYS A 357 -4.93 -11.40 9.02
CA LYS A 357 -6.19 -11.15 9.71
C LYS A 357 -6.17 -9.75 10.33
N THR A 358 -7.23 -9.01 10.09
CA THR A 358 -7.53 -7.76 10.77
C THR A 358 -8.67 -7.99 11.77
N GLU A 359 -8.58 -7.37 12.92
CA GLU A 359 -9.54 -7.56 14.01
C GLU A 359 -9.82 -6.24 14.72
N GLN A 360 -11.06 -6.08 15.12
CA GLN A 360 -11.47 -5.00 16.03
C GLN A 360 -12.42 -5.57 17.07
N SER A 361 -12.20 -5.28 18.34
CA SER A 361 -13.15 -5.58 19.40
C SER A 361 -13.39 -4.38 20.30
N ASN A 362 -14.60 -4.25 20.80
CA ASN A 362 -14.98 -3.20 21.73
C ASN A 362 -15.86 -3.82 22.82
N THR A 363 -15.51 -3.56 24.07
CA THR A 363 -16.30 -4.04 25.24
C THR A 363 -16.68 -2.85 26.09
N ILE A 364 -17.97 -2.63 26.23
CA ILE A 364 -18.54 -1.61 27.10
C ILE A 364 -19.18 -2.31 28.29
N VAL A 365 -18.75 -1.95 29.50
CA VAL A 365 -19.32 -2.44 30.74
C VAL A 365 -19.88 -1.24 31.48
N TRP A 366 -21.23 -1.19 31.61
CA TRP A 366 -21.91 -0.16 32.38
C TRP A 366 -21.96 -0.52 33.87
N ASP A 367 -22.19 -1.81 34.17
CA ASP A 367 -22.13 -2.39 35.50
C ASP A 367 -21.95 -3.93 35.41
N ALA A 368 -21.98 -4.63 36.54
CA ALA A 368 -21.77 -6.08 36.60
C ALA A 368 -22.79 -6.91 35.80
N ASN A 369 -23.96 -6.35 35.50
CA ASN A 369 -25.08 -7.03 34.83
C ASN A 369 -25.41 -6.41 33.47
N ASN A 370 -24.78 -5.30 33.11
CA ASN A 370 -25.03 -4.56 31.88
C ASN A 370 -23.70 -4.40 31.12
N ARG A 371 -23.60 -5.10 30.00
CA ARG A 371 -22.40 -5.08 29.15
C ARG A 371 -22.77 -5.32 27.71
N ARG A 372 -21.92 -4.84 26.82
CA ARG A 372 -21.93 -5.15 25.40
C ARG A 372 -20.50 -5.39 24.94
N SER A 373 -20.30 -6.45 24.19
CA SER A 373 -19.04 -6.72 23.50
C SER A 373 -19.34 -6.95 22.01
N ASP A 374 -18.70 -6.22 21.17
CA ASP A 374 -18.76 -6.41 19.72
C ASP A 374 -17.34 -6.66 19.17
N SER A 375 -17.25 -7.57 18.23
CA SER A 375 -16.01 -7.83 17.52
C SER A 375 -16.26 -8.03 16.03
N THR A 376 -15.34 -7.57 15.24
CA THR A 376 -15.28 -7.83 13.80
C THR A 376 -13.91 -8.31 13.42
N SER A 377 -13.84 -9.28 12.53
CA SER A 377 -12.58 -9.71 11.95
C SER A 377 -12.76 -9.94 10.45
N ALA A 378 -11.70 -9.68 9.69
CA ALA A 378 -11.67 -9.94 8.26
C ALA A 378 -10.26 -10.32 7.83
N ASP A 379 -10.18 -11.21 6.87
CA ASP A 379 -8.95 -11.48 6.15
C ASP A 379 -8.66 -10.32 5.19
N ALA A 380 -7.38 -10.01 4.98
CA ALA A 380 -6.92 -9.11 3.94
C ALA A 380 -5.96 -9.86 3.03
N GLY A 381 -6.35 -10.03 1.78
CA GLY A 381 -5.66 -10.87 0.83
C GLY A 381 -4.56 -10.18 0.04
N SER A 382 -3.87 -10.97 -0.77
CA SER A 382 -2.81 -10.52 -1.66
C SER A 382 -3.35 -10.00 -2.98
N THR A 383 -2.64 -9.04 -3.59
CA THR A 383 -2.99 -8.49 -4.91
C THR A 383 -1.83 -8.70 -5.89
N VAL A 384 -2.13 -9.28 -7.06
CA VAL A 384 -1.19 -9.42 -8.17
C VAL A 384 -1.80 -8.82 -9.42
N GLN A 385 -1.17 -7.78 -9.96
CA GLN A 385 -1.68 -7.05 -11.13
C GLN A 385 -0.60 -6.91 -12.20
N GLY A 386 -0.93 -7.30 -13.43
CA GLY A 386 -0.09 -7.12 -14.60
C GLY A 386 -0.77 -6.25 -15.65
N GLY A 387 -0.14 -5.15 -16.05
CA GLY A 387 -0.58 -4.32 -17.17
C GLY A 387 -0.39 -4.98 -18.53
N GLY A 388 0.44 -6.01 -18.62
CA GLY A 388 0.58 -6.93 -19.75
C GLY A 388 0.11 -8.34 -19.40
N SER A 389 0.78 -9.35 -19.95
CA SER A 389 0.52 -10.75 -19.60
C SER A 389 1.09 -11.10 -18.21
N LEU A 390 0.36 -11.94 -17.48
CA LEU A 390 0.73 -12.43 -16.16
C LEU A 390 0.83 -13.95 -16.18
N SER A 391 1.93 -14.48 -15.68
CA SER A 391 2.17 -15.91 -15.54
C SER A 391 2.43 -16.27 -14.07
N LEU A 392 1.69 -17.25 -13.56
CA LEU A 392 1.90 -17.88 -12.26
C LEU A 392 2.36 -19.31 -12.50
N GLN A 393 3.55 -19.67 -12.02
CA GLN A 393 4.11 -21.01 -12.19
C GLN A 393 4.51 -21.60 -10.84
N ALA A 394 4.10 -22.83 -10.58
CA ALA A 394 4.50 -23.59 -9.41
C ALA A 394 4.83 -25.04 -9.78
N GLY A 395 5.90 -25.56 -9.21
CA GLY A 395 6.29 -26.96 -9.40
C GLY A 395 5.29 -27.95 -8.80
N GLN A 396 4.55 -27.53 -7.77
CA GLN A 396 3.50 -28.31 -7.12
C GLN A 396 2.15 -27.57 -7.17
N ALA A 397 1.89 -26.64 -6.27
CA ALA A 397 0.59 -26.02 -6.13
C ALA A 397 0.61 -24.48 -6.21
N VAL A 398 -0.44 -23.93 -6.80
CA VAL A 398 -0.82 -22.53 -6.64
C VAL A 398 -1.97 -22.48 -5.64
N ASN A 399 -1.71 -21.87 -4.47
CA ASN A 399 -2.67 -21.69 -3.39
C ASN A 399 -3.03 -20.21 -3.30
N ALA A 400 -4.30 -19.87 -3.38
CA ALA A 400 -4.76 -18.49 -3.29
C ALA A 400 -5.96 -18.38 -2.34
N THR A 401 -5.80 -17.63 -1.26
CA THR A 401 -6.86 -17.31 -0.30
C THR A 401 -7.12 -15.81 -0.35
N GLU A 402 -8.36 -15.42 -0.66
CA GLU A 402 -8.78 -14.02 -0.81
C GLU A 402 -7.84 -13.19 -1.72
N ALA A 403 -7.24 -13.83 -2.69
CA ALA A 403 -6.28 -13.19 -3.57
C ALA A 403 -6.97 -12.56 -4.78
N ASN A 404 -6.51 -11.35 -5.14
CA ASN A 404 -6.94 -10.69 -6.35
C ASN A 404 -5.82 -10.76 -7.40
N VAL A 405 -6.04 -11.56 -8.44
CA VAL A 405 -5.08 -11.76 -9.53
C VAL A 405 -5.68 -11.24 -10.83
N GLN A 406 -5.06 -10.24 -11.43
CA GLN A 406 -5.56 -9.59 -12.63
C GLN A 406 -4.45 -9.36 -13.65
N ALA A 407 -4.73 -9.68 -14.89
CA ALA A 407 -3.89 -9.34 -16.04
C ALA A 407 -4.71 -8.56 -17.07
N VAL A 408 -4.07 -7.58 -17.69
CA VAL A 408 -4.66 -6.89 -18.84
C VAL A 408 -4.52 -7.75 -20.09
N GLY A 409 -3.39 -8.42 -20.25
CA GLY A 409 -3.14 -9.41 -21.29
C GLY A 409 -3.60 -10.81 -20.88
N ALA A 410 -2.89 -11.82 -21.33
CA ALA A 410 -3.16 -13.20 -20.96
C ALA A 410 -2.81 -13.46 -19.49
N LEU A 411 -3.66 -14.20 -18.79
CA LEU A 411 -3.34 -14.80 -17.50
C LEU A 411 -3.12 -16.30 -17.68
N GLU A 412 -1.92 -16.74 -17.34
CA GLU A 412 -1.53 -18.15 -17.44
C GLU A 412 -1.17 -18.69 -16.05
N VAL A 413 -1.68 -19.87 -15.72
CA VAL A 413 -1.36 -20.55 -14.46
C VAL A 413 -0.90 -21.97 -14.77
N HIS A 414 0.32 -22.30 -14.35
CA HIS A 414 0.94 -23.61 -14.53
C HIS A 414 1.30 -24.20 -13.16
N ALA A 415 0.61 -25.28 -12.77
CA ALA A 415 0.86 -26.00 -11.53
C ALA A 415 0.32 -27.43 -11.66
N LYS A 416 0.67 -28.32 -10.72
CA LYS A 416 -0.01 -29.62 -10.61
C LYS A 416 -1.38 -29.46 -9.99
N ASP A 417 -1.47 -28.62 -8.95
CA ASP A 417 -2.72 -28.34 -8.23
C ASP A 417 -2.97 -26.85 -8.15
N ILE A 418 -4.25 -26.46 -8.18
CA ILE A 418 -4.71 -25.08 -7.96
C ILE A 418 -5.79 -25.12 -6.89
N GLN A 419 -5.59 -24.35 -5.81
CA GLN A 419 -6.55 -24.19 -4.73
C GLN A 419 -6.93 -22.71 -4.60
N LEU A 420 -8.20 -22.40 -4.80
CA LEU A 420 -8.76 -21.05 -4.67
C LEU A 420 -9.75 -21.06 -3.50
N GLN A 421 -9.50 -20.24 -2.50
CA GLN A 421 -10.30 -20.14 -1.28
C GLN A 421 -10.77 -18.70 -1.07
N ALA A 422 -12.01 -18.57 -0.59
CA ALA A 422 -12.52 -17.29 -0.13
C ALA A 422 -11.87 -16.91 1.20
N GLY A 423 -11.69 -15.62 1.43
CA GLY A 423 -11.35 -15.09 2.74
C GLY A 423 -12.51 -15.25 3.73
N GLN A 424 -12.20 -15.05 4.98
CA GLN A 424 -13.17 -15.11 6.07
C GLN A 424 -13.42 -13.73 6.66
N ALA A 425 -14.67 -13.42 6.90
CA ALA A 425 -15.09 -12.28 7.71
C ALA A 425 -16.09 -12.77 8.76
N ALA A 426 -15.92 -12.30 9.98
CA ALA A 426 -16.80 -12.63 11.08
C ALA A 426 -17.17 -11.36 11.86
N GLN A 427 -18.39 -11.34 12.33
CA GLN A 427 -18.89 -10.31 13.24
C GLN A 427 -19.61 -11.01 14.41
N SER A 428 -19.27 -10.61 15.62
CA SER A 428 -19.91 -11.14 16.82
C SER A 428 -20.36 -9.98 17.72
N VAL A 429 -21.54 -10.10 18.28
CA VAL A 429 -22.10 -9.18 19.28
C VAL A 429 -22.63 -9.99 20.47
N ASP A 430 -22.17 -9.72 21.67
CA ASP A 430 -22.69 -10.26 22.93
C ASP A 430 -23.18 -9.10 23.80
N GLU A 431 -24.47 -9.04 24.08
CA GLU A 431 -25.09 -7.98 24.84
C GLU A 431 -25.90 -8.56 26.01
N ALA A 432 -25.70 -8.04 27.19
CA ALA A 432 -26.46 -8.42 28.38
C ALA A 432 -26.99 -7.17 29.09
N HIS A 433 -28.30 -7.16 29.33
CA HIS A 433 -28.99 -6.08 30.05
C HIS A 433 -29.79 -6.63 31.20
N GLN A 434 -29.68 -5.99 32.35
CA GLN A 434 -30.53 -6.25 33.48
C GLN A 434 -31.22 -4.98 33.96
N HIS A 435 -32.52 -4.99 33.91
CA HIS A 435 -33.33 -3.92 34.48
C HIS A 435 -34.05 -4.39 35.75
N VAL A 436 -33.90 -3.61 36.83
CA VAL A 436 -34.55 -3.90 38.11
C VAL A 436 -35.56 -2.81 38.39
N SER A 437 -36.85 -3.17 38.37
CA SER A 437 -37.94 -2.30 38.79
C SER A 437 -38.34 -2.64 40.23
N LYS A 438 -38.38 -1.65 41.09
CA LYS A 438 -38.80 -1.81 42.50
C LYS A 438 -40.13 -1.07 42.71
N GLY A 439 -41.18 -1.81 43.06
CA GLY A 439 -42.43 -1.26 43.57
C GLY A 439 -42.47 -1.30 45.10
N PHE A 440 -43.48 -0.70 45.70
CA PHE A 440 -43.59 -0.58 47.18
C PHE A 440 -43.59 -1.95 47.91
N LEU A 441 -44.06 -3.00 47.24
CA LEU A 441 -44.08 -4.39 47.75
C LEU A 441 -43.56 -5.43 46.77
N SER A 442 -42.95 -5.02 45.66
CA SER A 442 -42.45 -5.96 44.63
C SER A 442 -41.13 -5.53 44.04
N LYS A 443 -40.32 -6.51 43.67
CA LYS A 443 -39.10 -6.32 42.89
C LYS A 443 -39.17 -7.20 41.65
N THR A 444 -39.07 -6.63 40.46
CA THR A 444 -38.98 -7.37 39.22
C THR A 444 -37.61 -7.17 38.64
N THR A 445 -36.96 -8.25 38.28
CA THR A 445 -35.67 -8.24 37.59
C THR A 445 -35.89 -8.87 36.21
N THR A 446 -35.59 -8.14 35.16
CA THR A 446 -35.61 -8.62 33.79
C THR A 446 -34.17 -8.67 33.28
N THR A 447 -33.73 -9.84 32.82
CA THR A 447 -32.40 -10.03 32.21
C THR A 447 -32.62 -10.42 30.75
N THR A 448 -32.02 -9.69 29.85
CA THR A 448 -31.97 -9.99 28.41
C THR A 448 -30.53 -10.26 28.00
N ARG A 449 -30.32 -11.29 27.22
CA ARG A 449 -29.00 -11.60 26.62
C ARG A 449 -29.24 -11.88 25.15
N ASP A 450 -28.59 -11.12 24.30
CA ASP A 450 -28.60 -11.29 22.85
C ASP A 450 -27.18 -11.61 22.38
N THR A 451 -27.04 -12.62 21.55
CA THR A 451 -25.78 -12.98 20.89
C THR A 451 -26.02 -13.13 19.41
N LEU A 452 -25.13 -12.54 18.62
CA LEU A 452 -25.07 -12.72 17.17
C LEU A 452 -23.63 -13.15 16.84
N ASP A 453 -23.49 -14.27 16.16
CA ASP A 453 -22.23 -14.81 15.66
C ASP A 453 -22.22 -14.85 14.14
#